data_6689c03650c65947f73260d831fc965c
#
_entry.id   6689c03650c65947f73260d831fc965c
#
_cell.length_a   1.000
_cell.length_b   1.000
_cell.length_c   1.000
_cell.angle_alpha   90.00
_cell.angle_beta   90.00
_cell.angle_gamma   90.00
#
_symmetry.space_group_name_H-M   'P 1'
#
loop_
_entity.id
_entity.type
_entity.pdbx_description
1 polymer ?
#
loop_
_entity_poly.entity_id
_entity_poly.type
_entity_poly.pdbx_seq_one_letter_code
_entity_poly.pdbx_strand_id
1 'polypeptide(L)'
;MSKNIRFILIFILGFTFYYFFDFFCFKNIQVFSKEVFHSKAIAHVIAYSITLIPLVITLKILIPERSIWDLFSLNKPIFKGFTLAFAGTLPMLTGYLFHFKMLTAIDFEALFINTVSSAFFEEIIFRAFLIGIVYRFTRLGFLSSALFGSMLFAQVHLYQSHNITELVEIFVITFLGSIFFAWVYFESGYNLWTAVFLHFYMNLYWEIFSVSENVSGNLYGNIYKVFSIIIMIAVVINFKKKHKIPVEINWKSLFVKTREVQS
;
A
#
# COMPACT_ATOMS: atom_id res chain seq x y z
N MET A 1 -3.01 8.98 -32.47
CA MET A 1 -2.73 9.11 -31.03
C MET A 1 -1.50 8.29 -30.69
N SER A 2 -0.49 8.85 -30.01
CA SER A 2 0.71 8.08 -29.67
C SER A 2 0.36 6.92 -28.71
N LYS A 3 1.14 5.82 -28.75
CA LYS A 3 0.96 4.64 -27.91
C LYS A 3 0.92 5.03 -26.42
N ASN A 4 1.75 5.98 -26.01
CA ASN A 4 1.81 6.46 -24.63
C ASN A 4 0.55 7.23 -24.19
N ILE A 5 -0.01 8.07 -25.05
CA ILE A 5 -1.25 8.82 -24.75
C ILE A 5 -2.41 7.83 -24.61
N ARG A 6 -2.51 6.84 -25.50
CA ARG A 6 -3.53 5.81 -25.43
C ARG A 6 -3.44 5.02 -24.11
N PHE A 7 -2.22 4.64 -23.71
CA PHE A 7 -1.99 3.94 -22.45
C PHE A 7 -2.50 4.76 -21.25
N ILE A 8 -2.08 6.03 -21.15
CA ILE A 8 -2.46 6.92 -20.05
C ILE A 8 -3.98 7.14 -20.02
N LEU A 9 -4.61 7.37 -21.17
CA LEU A 9 -6.08 7.56 -21.23
C LEU A 9 -6.84 6.33 -20.76
N ILE A 10 -6.49 5.14 -21.24
CA ILE A 10 -7.14 3.89 -20.79
C ILE A 10 -6.90 3.66 -19.29
N PHE A 11 -5.68 3.93 -18.81
CA PHE A 11 -5.34 3.81 -17.39
C PHE A 11 -6.20 4.73 -16.52
N ILE A 12 -6.30 6.02 -16.89
CA ILE A 12 -7.12 7.00 -16.15
C ILE A 12 -8.60 6.61 -16.20
N LEU A 13 -9.15 6.28 -17.37
CA LEU A 13 -10.54 5.86 -17.50
C LEU A 13 -10.85 4.61 -16.68
N GLY A 14 -9.97 3.60 -16.74
CA GLY A 14 -10.13 2.38 -15.97
C GLY A 14 -10.06 2.61 -14.46
N PHE A 15 -9.14 3.46 -13.99
CA PHE A 15 -9.08 3.83 -12.58
C PHE A 15 -10.30 4.68 -12.16
N THR A 16 -10.73 5.63 -12.99
CA THR A 16 -11.93 6.44 -12.71
C THR A 16 -13.16 5.54 -12.60
N PHE A 17 -13.31 4.57 -13.49
CA PHE A 17 -14.41 3.62 -13.42
C PHE A 17 -14.33 2.77 -12.14
N TYR A 18 -13.14 2.26 -11.78
CA TYR A 18 -12.90 1.57 -10.51
C TYR A 18 -13.34 2.43 -9.33
N TYR A 19 -12.86 3.69 -9.26
CA TYR A 19 -13.12 4.59 -8.15
C TYR A 19 -14.62 4.82 -7.91
N PHE A 20 -15.38 5.07 -8.96
CA PHE A 20 -16.83 5.23 -8.85
C PHE A 20 -17.54 3.91 -8.57
N PHE A 21 -17.09 2.81 -9.16
CA PHE A 21 -17.65 1.49 -8.89
C PHE A 21 -17.45 1.10 -7.42
N ASP A 22 -16.26 1.30 -6.89
CA ASP A 22 -15.97 1.09 -5.47
C ASP A 22 -16.83 2.00 -4.59
N PHE A 23 -16.86 3.28 -4.86
CA PHE A 23 -17.61 4.28 -4.10
C PHE A 23 -19.12 3.96 -3.98
N PHE A 24 -19.74 3.52 -5.07
CA PHE A 24 -21.18 3.23 -5.08
C PHE A 24 -21.52 1.79 -4.69
N CYS A 25 -20.64 0.83 -4.93
CA CYS A 25 -20.97 -0.58 -4.81
C CYS A 25 -20.35 -1.27 -3.60
N PHE A 26 -19.19 -0.83 -3.10
CA PHE A 26 -18.46 -1.52 -2.03
C PHE A 26 -19.33 -1.78 -0.81
N LYS A 27 -19.97 -0.75 -0.27
CA LYS A 27 -20.81 -0.87 0.94
C LYS A 27 -22.00 -1.81 0.72
N ASN A 28 -22.65 -1.73 -0.44
CA ASN A 28 -23.80 -2.58 -0.75
C ASN A 28 -23.39 -4.05 -0.88
N ILE A 29 -22.27 -4.33 -1.57
CA ILE A 29 -21.69 -5.67 -1.67
C ILE A 29 -21.31 -6.20 -0.29
N GLN A 30 -20.68 -5.37 0.54
CA GLN A 30 -20.27 -5.75 1.89
C GLN A 30 -21.48 -6.09 2.79
N VAL A 31 -22.53 -5.28 2.74
CA VAL A 31 -23.77 -5.53 3.52
C VAL A 31 -24.42 -6.84 3.08
N PHE A 32 -24.65 -7.01 1.78
CA PHE A 32 -25.22 -8.24 1.23
C PHE A 32 -24.38 -9.48 1.59
N SER A 33 -23.06 -9.38 1.40
CA SER A 33 -22.16 -10.51 1.72
C SER A 33 -22.16 -10.84 3.22
N LYS A 34 -22.26 -9.81 4.08
CA LYS A 34 -22.38 -10.03 5.54
C LYS A 34 -23.66 -10.75 5.92
N GLU A 35 -24.78 -10.44 5.28
CA GLU A 35 -26.05 -11.15 5.50
C GLU A 35 -25.95 -12.64 5.10
N VAL A 36 -25.26 -12.93 3.99
CA VAL A 36 -25.09 -14.30 3.48
C VAL A 36 -24.10 -15.11 4.33
N PHE A 37 -22.94 -14.55 4.64
CA PHE A 37 -21.83 -15.28 5.27
C PHE A 37 -21.73 -15.07 6.78
N HIS A 38 -22.53 -14.19 7.37
CA HIS A 38 -22.55 -13.88 8.80
C HIS A 38 -21.17 -13.45 9.37
N SER A 39 -20.28 -12.91 8.52
CA SER A 39 -18.94 -12.46 8.89
C SER A 39 -18.62 -11.12 8.20
N LYS A 40 -18.20 -10.14 9.02
CA LYS A 40 -17.72 -8.85 8.52
C LYS A 40 -16.40 -9.00 7.73
N ALA A 41 -15.52 -9.88 8.21
CA ALA A 41 -14.23 -10.14 7.61
C ALA A 41 -14.38 -10.74 6.22
N ILE A 42 -15.19 -11.78 6.05
CA ILE A 42 -15.48 -12.40 4.74
C ILE A 42 -16.16 -11.39 3.81
N ALA A 43 -17.14 -10.64 4.31
CA ALA A 43 -17.84 -9.63 3.53
C ALA A 43 -16.89 -8.53 2.99
N HIS A 44 -15.92 -8.11 3.79
CA HIS A 44 -14.92 -7.12 3.39
C HIS A 44 -14.00 -7.65 2.28
N VAL A 45 -13.52 -8.89 2.39
CA VAL A 45 -12.70 -9.53 1.35
C VAL A 45 -13.50 -9.69 0.04
N ILE A 46 -14.76 -10.09 0.12
CA ILE A 46 -15.63 -10.23 -1.07
C ILE A 46 -15.85 -8.87 -1.73
N ALA A 47 -16.16 -7.83 -0.94
CA ALA A 47 -16.38 -6.48 -1.47
C ALA A 47 -15.16 -5.98 -2.24
N TYR A 48 -13.97 -6.04 -1.65
CA TYR A 48 -12.73 -5.68 -2.35
C TYR A 48 -12.45 -6.55 -3.58
N SER A 49 -12.66 -7.86 -3.49
CA SER A 49 -12.41 -8.76 -4.61
C SER A 49 -13.30 -8.43 -5.83
N ILE A 50 -14.54 -8.05 -5.58
CA ILE A 50 -15.47 -7.64 -6.64
C ILE A 50 -15.13 -6.24 -7.16
N THR A 51 -14.85 -5.28 -6.28
CA THR A 51 -14.55 -3.91 -6.70
C THR A 51 -13.21 -3.79 -7.42
N LEU A 52 -12.27 -4.73 -7.23
CA LEU A 52 -11.01 -4.80 -8.00
C LEU A 52 -11.17 -5.25 -9.46
N ILE A 53 -12.30 -5.86 -9.85
CA ILE A 53 -12.50 -6.39 -11.22
C ILE A 53 -12.21 -5.33 -12.31
N PRO A 54 -12.66 -4.07 -12.21
CA PRO A 54 -12.33 -3.05 -13.19
C PRO A 54 -10.83 -2.81 -13.37
N LEU A 55 -10.04 -2.88 -12.30
CA LEU A 55 -8.58 -2.74 -12.39
C LEU A 55 -7.95 -3.91 -13.14
N VAL A 56 -8.42 -5.13 -12.88
CA VAL A 56 -7.97 -6.35 -13.59
C VAL A 56 -8.30 -6.24 -15.09
N ILE A 57 -9.50 -5.82 -15.43
CA ILE A 57 -9.92 -5.62 -16.84
C ILE A 57 -9.04 -4.55 -17.49
N THR A 58 -8.82 -3.41 -16.82
CA THR A 58 -7.97 -2.33 -17.31
C THR A 58 -6.56 -2.81 -17.63
N LEU A 59 -5.95 -3.60 -16.73
CA LEU A 59 -4.62 -4.16 -16.93
C LEU A 59 -4.58 -5.13 -18.10
N LYS A 60 -5.61 -5.96 -18.29
CA LYS A 60 -5.70 -6.89 -19.41
C LYS A 60 -5.92 -6.20 -20.76
N ILE A 61 -6.56 -5.03 -20.78
CA ILE A 61 -6.65 -4.18 -21.98
C ILE A 61 -5.31 -3.51 -22.29
N LEU A 62 -4.57 -3.06 -21.26
CA LEU A 62 -3.31 -2.35 -21.43
C LEU A 62 -2.13 -3.26 -21.76
N ILE A 63 -2.06 -4.43 -21.11
CA ILE A 63 -0.90 -5.33 -21.12
C ILE A 63 -1.41 -6.78 -21.14
N PRO A 64 -2.03 -7.22 -22.25
CA PRO A 64 -2.73 -8.52 -22.35
C PRO A 64 -1.80 -9.72 -22.21
N GLU A 65 -0.52 -9.56 -22.60
CA GLU A 65 0.49 -10.63 -22.61
C GLU A 65 0.99 -11.04 -21.24
N ARG A 66 0.84 -10.18 -20.21
CA ARG A 66 1.33 -10.48 -18.86
C ARG A 66 0.22 -11.04 -17.97
N SER A 67 0.60 -11.93 -17.06
CA SER A 67 -0.32 -12.45 -16.05
C SER A 67 -0.68 -11.35 -15.03
N ILE A 68 -1.88 -11.43 -14.44
CA ILE A 68 -2.30 -10.52 -13.36
C ILE A 68 -1.39 -10.66 -12.14
N TRP A 69 -0.88 -11.86 -11.86
CA TRP A 69 0.09 -12.09 -10.78
C TRP A 69 1.40 -11.31 -10.98
N ASP A 70 1.88 -11.21 -12.23
CA ASP A 70 3.06 -10.39 -12.56
C ASP A 70 2.75 -8.90 -12.52
N LEU A 71 1.60 -8.49 -13.05
CA LEU A 71 1.20 -7.09 -13.08
C LEU A 71 1.03 -6.52 -11.68
N PHE A 72 0.40 -7.27 -10.77
CA PHE A 72 0.31 -6.91 -9.35
C PHE A 72 1.56 -7.29 -8.52
N SER A 73 2.59 -7.86 -9.16
CA SER A 73 3.83 -8.27 -8.48
C SER A 73 3.62 -9.28 -7.33
N LEU A 74 2.56 -10.08 -7.42
CA LEU A 74 2.21 -11.14 -6.47
C LEU A 74 2.99 -12.44 -6.72
N ASN A 75 3.66 -12.56 -7.87
CA ASN A 75 4.55 -13.68 -8.23
C ASN A 75 5.92 -13.63 -7.54
N LYS A 76 6.15 -12.67 -6.64
CA LYS A 76 7.42 -12.51 -5.92
C LYS A 76 7.46 -13.35 -4.63
N PRO A 77 8.66 -13.63 -4.08
CA PRO A 77 8.80 -14.47 -2.88
C PRO A 77 8.11 -13.84 -1.65
N ILE A 78 7.07 -14.50 -1.14
CA ILE A 78 6.28 -14.06 0.02
C ILE A 78 7.16 -13.98 1.27
N PHE A 79 7.93 -15.04 1.54
CA PHE A 79 8.76 -15.13 2.74
C PHE A 79 9.84 -14.05 2.81
N LYS A 80 10.39 -13.63 1.66
CA LYS A 80 11.30 -12.49 1.60
C LYS A 80 10.60 -11.20 2.04
N GLY A 81 9.38 -10.96 1.56
CA GLY A 81 8.60 -9.79 1.95
C GLY A 81 8.30 -9.78 3.45
N PHE A 82 7.86 -10.93 3.97
CA PHE A 82 7.59 -11.14 5.40
C PHE A 82 8.81 -10.82 6.28
N THR A 83 9.97 -11.40 5.97
CA THR A 83 11.18 -11.25 6.81
C THR A 83 11.76 -9.83 6.76
N LEU A 84 11.79 -9.19 5.59
CA LEU A 84 12.27 -7.82 5.47
C LEU A 84 11.36 -6.84 6.24
N ALA A 85 10.04 -6.97 6.08
CA ALA A 85 9.08 -6.12 6.77
C ALA A 85 9.12 -6.34 8.29
N PHE A 86 9.19 -7.60 8.75
CA PHE A 86 9.31 -7.90 10.18
C PHE A 86 10.56 -7.25 10.78
N ALA A 87 11.73 -7.44 10.15
CA ALA A 87 12.97 -6.82 10.62
C ALA A 87 12.88 -5.28 10.64
N GLY A 88 12.25 -4.66 9.64
CA GLY A 88 12.07 -3.21 9.56
C GLY A 88 11.14 -2.64 10.64
N THR A 89 10.14 -3.43 11.08
CA THR A 89 9.13 -2.97 12.05
C THR A 89 9.43 -3.35 13.51
N LEU A 90 10.57 -4.01 13.78
CA LEU A 90 10.99 -4.36 15.14
C LEU A 90 11.00 -3.19 16.13
N PRO A 91 11.42 -1.95 15.76
CA PRO A 91 11.36 -0.82 16.68
C PRO A 91 9.94 -0.48 17.14
N MET A 92 8.93 -0.59 16.25
CA MET A 92 7.53 -0.40 16.67
C MET A 92 7.11 -1.49 17.65
N LEU A 93 7.36 -2.76 17.32
CA LEU A 93 7.01 -3.87 18.21
C LEU A 93 7.63 -3.71 19.58
N THR A 94 8.95 -3.53 19.65
CA THR A 94 9.67 -3.43 20.93
C THR A 94 9.31 -2.16 21.68
N GLY A 95 9.25 -1.02 21.00
CA GLY A 95 8.92 0.25 21.62
C GLY A 95 7.48 0.28 22.17
N TYR A 96 6.53 -0.29 21.45
CA TYR A 96 5.14 -0.35 21.91
C TYR A 96 4.96 -1.31 23.08
N LEU A 97 5.68 -2.44 23.10
CA LEU A 97 5.72 -3.32 24.28
C LEU A 97 6.19 -2.61 25.56
N PHE A 98 7.09 -1.62 25.45
CA PHE A 98 7.57 -0.87 26.61
C PHE A 98 6.68 0.31 27.02
N HIS A 99 5.95 0.93 26.07
CA HIS A 99 5.23 2.19 26.32
C HIS A 99 3.72 2.07 26.37
N PHE A 100 3.15 1.01 25.78
CA PHE A 100 1.70 0.83 25.68
C PHE A 100 1.27 -0.48 26.31
N LYS A 101 0.01 -0.55 26.71
CA LYS A 101 -0.60 -1.80 27.19
C LYS A 101 -1.26 -2.51 26.04
N MET A 102 -1.08 -3.83 25.98
CA MET A 102 -1.85 -4.64 25.05
C MET A 102 -3.33 -4.61 25.38
N LEU A 103 -4.17 -4.59 24.36
CA LEU A 103 -5.61 -4.77 24.51
C LEU A 103 -5.92 -6.11 25.18
N THR A 104 -6.81 -6.12 26.15
CA THR A 104 -7.28 -7.33 26.84
C THR A 104 -8.44 -8.01 26.12
N ALA A 105 -9.18 -7.26 25.30
CA ALA A 105 -10.28 -7.77 24.48
C ALA A 105 -10.04 -7.35 23.03
N ILE A 106 -9.96 -8.32 22.11
CA ILE A 106 -9.68 -8.12 20.70
C ILE A 106 -10.90 -8.58 19.88
N ASP A 107 -11.47 -7.67 19.08
CA ASP A 107 -12.36 -8.05 17.98
C ASP A 107 -11.53 -8.60 16.81
N PHE A 108 -11.47 -9.93 16.68
CA PHE A 108 -10.66 -10.58 15.65
C PHE A 108 -11.13 -10.26 14.22
N GLU A 109 -12.42 -10.00 13.99
CA GLU A 109 -12.89 -9.60 12.67
C GLU A 109 -12.43 -8.18 12.32
N ALA A 110 -12.55 -7.24 13.26
CA ALA A 110 -12.04 -5.88 13.07
C ALA A 110 -10.52 -5.90 12.89
N LEU A 111 -9.79 -6.65 13.72
CA LEU A 111 -8.34 -6.79 13.59
C LEU A 111 -7.95 -7.35 12.22
N PHE A 112 -8.60 -8.41 11.74
CA PHE A 112 -8.36 -8.97 10.41
C PHE A 112 -8.62 -7.95 9.29
N ILE A 113 -9.73 -7.20 9.39
CA ILE A 113 -10.07 -6.17 8.41
C ILE A 113 -8.99 -5.09 8.38
N ASN A 114 -8.66 -4.51 9.53
CA ASN A 114 -7.75 -3.36 9.63
C ASN A 114 -6.29 -3.73 9.32
N THR A 115 -5.90 -5.00 9.52
CA THR A 115 -4.51 -5.42 9.34
C THR A 115 -4.29 -6.24 8.07
N VAL A 116 -4.99 -7.37 7.92
CA VAL A 116 -4.74 -8.31 6.81
C VAL A 116 -5.41 -7.84 5.52
N SER A 117 -6.73 -7.61 5.59
CA SER A 117 -7.52 -7.29 4.41
C SER A 117 -7.15 -5.92 3.85
N SER A 118 -7.15 -4.88 4.68
CA SER A 118 -6.78 -3.52 4.25
C SER A 118 -5.35 -3.49 3.71
N ALA A 119 -4.37 -4.05 4.43
CA ALA A 119 -2.99 -4.07 3.95
C ALA A 119 -2.84 -4.75 2.59
N PHE A 120 -3.53 -5.86 2.34
CA PHE A 120 -3.43 -6.56 1.08
C PHE A 120 -4.08 -5.79 -0.08
N PHE A 121 -5.32 -5.38 0.08
CA PHE A 121 -6.07 -4.74 -1.01
C PHE A 121 -5.58 -3.32 -1.30
N GLU A 122 -5.24 -2.54 -0.27
CA GLU A 122 -4.70 -1.20 -0.45
C GLU A 122 -3.34 -1.22 -1.15
N GLU A 123 -2.46 -2.18 -0.83
CA GLU A 123 -1.18 -2.29 -1.52
C GLU A 123 -1.35 -2.72 -2.99
N ILE A 124 -2.35 -3.54 -3.33
CA ILE A 124 -2.70 -3.85 -4.72
C ILE A 124 -3.17 -2.58 -5.45
N ILE A 125 -4.07 -1.81 -4.87
CA ILE A 125 -4.66 -0.63 -5.50
C ILE A 125 -3.61 0.48 -5.64
N PHE A 126 -2.97 0.85 -4.55
CA PHE A 126 -2.11 2.03 -4.52
C PHE A 126 -0.69 1.72 -4.99
N ARG A 127 -0.05 0.65 -4.51
CA ARG A 127 1.37 0.37 -4.84
C ARG A 127 1.53 -0.41 -6.12
N ALA A 128 0.75 -1.48 -6.32
CA ALA A 128 0.89 -2.26 -7.54
C ALA A 128 0.24 -1.55 -8.75
N PHE A 129 -1.03 -1.13 -8.63
CA PHE A 129 -1.76 -0.54 -9.75
C PHE A 129 -1.40 0.93 -9.96
N LEU A 130 -1.79 1.84 -9.06
CA LEU A 130 -1.66 3.28 -9.29
C LEU A 130 -0.21 3.74 -9.48
N ILE A 131 0.70 3.27 -8.64
CA ILE A 131 2.09 3.70 -8.67
C ILE A 131 2.94 2.75 -9.52
N GLY A 132 2.80 1.44 -9.31
CA GLY A 132 3.64 0.41 -9.90
C GLY A 132 3.48 0.28 -11.40
N ILE A 133 2.25 0.24 -11.91
CA ILE A 133 1.99 0.18 -13.36
C ILE A 133 2.50 1.44 -14.06
N VAL A 134 2.24 2.61 -13.49
CA VAL A 134 2.72 3.88 -14.06
C VAL A 134 4.25 3.90 -14.11
N TYR A 135 4.92 3.57 -13.01
CA TYR A 135 6.38 3.52 -12.97
C TYR A 135 6.96 2.48 -13.92
N ARG A 136 6.42 1.26 -13.96
CA ARG A 136 6.98 0.15 -14.77
C ARG A 136 6.79 0.35 -16.27
N PHE A 137 5.63 0.89 -16.69
CA PHE A 137 5.21 0.89 -18.10
C PHE A 137 5.16 2.29 -18.74
N THR A 138 5.60 3.34 -18.04
CA THR A 138 5.76 4.69 -18.61
C THR A 138 7.18 5.22 -18.39
N ARG A 139 7.47 6.40 -18.94
CA ARG A 139 8.72 7.11 -18.68
C ARG A 139 8.71 7.96 -17.41
N LEU A 140 7.60 7.97 -16.65
CA LEU A 140 7.54 8.69 -15.40
C LEU A 140 8.49 8.05 -14.38
N GLY A 141 9.25 8.87 -13.68
CA GLY A 141 10.14 8.44 -12.62
C GLY A 141 9.38 8.18 -11.31
N PHE A 142 10.11 7.86 -10.27
CA PHE A 142 9.55 7.45 -8.98
C PHE A 142 8.59 8.50 -8.40
N LEU A 143 9.05 9.73 -8.17
CA LEU A 143 8.21 10.78 -7.57
C LEU A 143 7.01 11.13 -8.47
N SER A 144 7.23 11.24 -9.78
CA SER A 144 6.14 11.53 -10.73
C SER A 144 5.08 10.44 -10.76
N SER A 145 5.48 9.16 -10.59
CA SER A 145 4.55 8.04 -10.52
C SER A 145 3.86 7.93 -9.15
N ALA A 146 4.59 8.26 -8.07
CA ALA A 146 4.07 8.13 -6.71
C ALA A 146 3.10 9.26 -6.32
N LEU A 147 3.30 10.47 -6.86
CA LEU A 147 2.61 11.67 -6.42
C LEU A 147 1.08 11.50 -6.38
N PHE A 148 0.49 11.15 -7.52
CA PHE A 148 -0.96 11.04 -7.64
C PHE A 148 -1.53 9.91 -6.76
N GLY A 149 -0.94 8.72 -6.80
CA GLY A 149 -1.38 7.58 -5.99
C GLY A 149 -1.25 7.86 -4.48
N SER A 150 -0.20 8.57 -4.07
CA SER A 150 0.00 8.94 -2.66
C SER A 150 -0.95 10.04 -2.19
N MET A 151 -1.31 11.00 -3.06
CA MET A 151 -2.33 11.99 -2.75
C MET A 151 -3.72 11.35 -2.54
N LEU A 152 -4.10 10.43 -3.42
CA LEU A 152 -5.35 9.69 -3.26
C LEU A 152 -5.34 8.81 -2.01
N PHE A 153 -4.23 8.14 -1.72
CA PHE A 153 -4.07 7.36 -0.50
C PHE A 153 -4.26 8.22 0.76
N ALA A 154 -3.68 9.42 0.77
CA ALA A 154 -3.85 10.35 1.88
C ALA A 154 -5.30 10.85 1.99
N GLN A 155 -5.93 11.15 0.86
CA GLN A 155 -7.32 11.62 0.83
C GLN A 155 -8.29 10.60 1.42
N VAL A 156 -8.16 9.31 1.08
CA VAL A 156 -9.07 8.28 1.60
C VAL A 156 -8.92 8.02 3.09
N HIS A 157 -7.87 8.54 3.74
CA HIS A 157 -7.68 8.44 5.19
C HIS A 157 -8.26 9.61 6.00
N LEU A 158 -8.75 10.67 5.33
CA LEU A 158 -9.27 11.86 6.01
C LEU A 158 -10.57 11.61 6.79
N TYR A 159 -11.23 10.48 6.58
CA TYR A 159 -12.40 10.09 7.39
C TYR A 159 -12.09 9.87 8.87
N GLN A 160 -10.80 9.75 9.24
CA GLN A 160 -10.35 9.43 10.60
C GLN A 160 -10.48 10.61 11.58
N SER A 161 -10.72 11.83 11.11
CA SER A 161 -10.94 13.00 11.97
C SER A 161 -11.85 14.03 11.30
N HIS A 162 -12.42 14.92 12.13
CA HIS A 162 -13.12 16.12 11.70
C HIS A 162 -12.40 17.41 12.15
N ASN A 163 -11.28 17.29 12.88
CA ASN A 163 -10.46 18.42 13.31
C ASN A 163 -9.45 18.78 12.20
N ILE A 164 -9.41 20.06 11.81
CA ILE A 164 -8.57 20.53 10.70
C ILE A 164 -7.08 20.26 10.95
N THR A 165 -6.58 20.45 12.17
CA THR A 165 -5.17 20.19 12.50
C THR A 165 -4.85 18.70 12.33
N GLU A 166 -5.69 17.82 12.88
CA GLU A 166 -5.53 16.36 12.71
C GLU A 166 -5.67 15.94 11.25
N LEU A 167 -6.59 16.53 10.47
CA LEU A 167 -6.72 16.26 9.04
C LEU A 167 -5.45 16.57 8.27
N VAL A 168 -4.77 17.69 8.59
CA VAL A 168 -3.47 18.03 7.98
C VAL A 168 -2.40 17.01 8.38
N GLU A 169 -2.33 16.65 9.67
CA GLU A 169 -1.39 15.63 10.16
C GLU A 169 -1.63 14.28 9.50
N ILE A 170 -2.87 13.79 9.47
CA ILE A 170 -3.27 12.56 8.81
C ILE A 170 -2.86 12.59 7.34
N PHE A 171 -3.17 13.68 6.63
CA PHE A 171 -2.81 13.81 5.21
C PHE A 171 -1.30 13.73 5.01
N VAL A 172 -0.52 14.50 5.76
CA VAL A 172 0.96 14.53 5.62
C VAL A 172 1.57 13.16 5.94
N ILE A 173 1.16 12.55 7.04
CA ILE A 173 1.70 11.25 7.48
C ILE A 173 1.35 10.15 6.47
N THR A 174 0.11 10.08 6.01
CA THR A 174 -0.32 9.05 5.06
C THR A 174 0.25 9.30 3.66
N PHE A 175 0.38 10.55 3.24
CA PHE A 175 1.02 10.92 1.96
C PHE A 175 2.49 10.51 1.93
N LEU A 176 3.27 10.92 2.94
CA LEU A 176 4.69 10.58 3.04
C LEU A 176 4.89 9.07 3.28
N GLY A 177 4.04 8.47 4.11
CA GLY A 177 3.99 7.03 4.31
C GLY A 177 3.75 6.28 3.00
N SER A 178 2.83 6.75 2.17
CA SER A 178 2.54 6.14 0.87
C SER A 178 3.74 6.20 -0.08
N ILE A 179 4.46 7.31 -0.14
CA ILE A 179 5.70 7.43 -0.92
C ILE A 179 6.77 6.45 -0.39
N PHE A 180 6.91 6.36 0.93
CA PHE A 180 7.84 5.42 1.56
C PHE A 180 7.51 3.96 1.23
N PHE A 181 6.24 3.55 1.31
CA PHE A 181 5.82 2.19 0.95
C PHE A 181 6.07 1.87 -0.53
N ALA A 182 5.83 2.84 -1.41
CA ALA A 182 6.18 2.71 -2.82
C ALA A 182 7.70 2.53 -3.01
N TRP A 183 8.53 3.26 -2.26
CA TRP A 183 9.98 3.10 -2.26
C TRP A 183 10.38 1.69 -1.80
N VAL A 184 9.81 1.20 -0.69
CA VAL A 184 10.05 -0.17 -0.19
C VAL A 184 9.67 -1.21 -1.23
N TYR A 185 8.50 -1.07 -1.87
CA TYR A 185 8.05 -1.95 -2.93
C TYR A 185 9.05 -2.04 -4.08
N PHE A 186 9.52 -0.90 -4.59
CA PHE A 186 10.47 -0.89 -5.71
C PHE A 186 11.86 -1.39 -5.30
N GLU A 187 12.36 -0.92 -4.18
CA GLU A 187 13.72 -1.30 -3.72
C GLU A 187 13.82 -2.74 -3.24
N SER A 188 12.72 -3.38 -2.86
CA SER A 188 12.69 -4.82 -2.57
C SER A 188 12.65 -5.71 -3.83
N GLY A 189 12.77 -5.13 -5.04
CA GLY A 189 12.74 -5.80 -6.34
C GLY A 189 11.32 -5.99 -6.86
N TYR A 190 10.50 -4.96 -6.74
CA TYR A 190 9.06 -4.99 -7.06
C TYR A 190 8.33 -6.10 -6.31
N ASN A 191 8.69 -6.34 -5.07
CA ASN A 191 8.03 -7.34 -4.25
C ASN A 191 6.89 -6.71 -3.46
N LEU A 192 5.66 -6.87 -3.94
CA LEU A 192 4.48 -6.30 -3.27
C LEU A 192 4.30 -6.86 -1.87
N TRP A 193 4.68 -8.11 -1.63
CA TRP A 193 4.58 -8.72 -0.30
C TRP A 193 5.39 -7.98 0.76
N THR A 194 6.49 -7.29 0.37
CA THR A 194 7.24 -6.48 1.32
C THR A 194 6.43 -5.28 1.80
N ALA A 195 5.71 -4.60 0.91
CA ALA A 195 4.82 -3.50 1.28
C ALA A 195 3.58 -4.00 2.04
N VAL A 196 2.98 -5.11 1.60
CA VAL A 196 1.84 -5.74 2.29
C VAL A 196 2.19 -6.12 3.73
N PHE A 197 3.32 -6.80 3.96
CA PHE A 197 3.71 -7.16 5.32
C PHE A 197 4.19 -5.98 6.16
N LEU A 198 4.78 -4.96 5.54
CA LEU A 198 5.12 -3.71 6.23
C LEU A 198 3.84 -3.04 6.74
N HIS A 199 2.83 -2.91 5.88
CA HIS A 199 1.52 -2.38 6.22
C HIS A 199 0.85 -3.21 7.32
N PHE A 200 0.79 -4.52 7.11
CA PHE A 200 0.24 -5.47 8.08
C PHE A 200 0.87 -5.30 9.46
N TYR A 201 2.20 -5.33 9.59
CA TYR A 201 2.85 -5.22 10.89
C TYR A 201 2.65 -3.87 11.54
N MET A 202 2.72 -2.77 10.78
CA MET A 202 2.50 -1.43 11.33
C MET A 202 1.08 -1.28 11.86
N ASN A 203 0.07 -1.74 11.12
CA ASN A 203 -1.32 -1.71 11.58
C ASN A 203 -1.54 -2.69 12.74
N LEU A 204 -1.00 -3.92 12.67
CA LEU A 204 -1.13 -4.90 13.74
C LEU A 204 -0.63 -4.36 15.08
N TYR A 205 0.58 -3.80 15.09
CA TYR A 205 1.13 -3.25 16.32
C TYR A 205 0.35 -2.02 16.80
N TRP A 206 -0.11 -1.18 15.87
CA TRP A 206 -0.94 -0.02 16.21
C TRP A 206 -2.25 -0.43 16.90
N GLU A 207 -2.93 -1.41 16.35
CA GLU A 207 -4.21 -1.92 16.85
C GLU A 207 -4.04 -2.64 18.20
N ILE A 208 -3.17 -3.65 18.30
CA ILE A 208 -3.04 -4.49 19.49
C ILE A 208 -2.52 -3.73 20.72
N PHE A 209 -1.77 -2.64 20.51
CA PHE A 209 -1.30 -1.76 21.58
C PHE A 209 -2.19 -0.53 21.77
N SER A 210 -3.25 -0.37 21.01
CA SER A 210 -4.18 0.77 21.08
C SER A 210 -3.44 2.11 21.15
N VAL A 211 -2.51 2.32 20.22
CA VAL A 211 -1.56 3.45 20.27
C VAL A 211 -2.28 4.79 20.14
N SER A 212 -3.26 4.89 19.24
CA SER A 212 -4.09 6.07 19.03
C SER A 212 -5.34 5.73 18.22
N GLU A 213 -6.37 6.58 18.29
CA GLU A 213 -7.61 6.44 17.53
C GLU A 213 -7.44 6.68 16.03
N ASN A 214 -6.43 7.46 15.63
CA ASN A 214 -6.14 7.77 14.24
C ASN A 214 -4.63 7.68 13.93
N VAL A 215 -4.27 7.76 12.66
CA VAL A 215 -2.89 7.59 12.18
C VAL A 215 -1.95 8.75 12.55
N SER A 216 -2.46 9.92 12.96
CA SER A 216 -1.61 11.03 13.42
C SER A 216 -0.85 10.64 14.69
N GLY A 217 -1.47 9.80 15.53
CA GLY A 217 -0.80 9.17 16.65
C GLY A 217 -0.50 10.08 17.82
N ASN A 218 0.34 9.58 18.71
CA ASN A 218 0.92 10.33 19.83
C ASN A 218 2.46 10.35 19.71
N LEU A 219 3.11 11.09 20.61
CA LEU A 219 4.56 11.27 20.57
C LEU A 219 5.33 9.95 20.51
N TYR A 220 5.08 9.02 21.42
CA TYR A 220 5.80 7.73 21.47
C TYR A 220 5.45 6.84 20.28
N GLY A 221 4.17 6.79 19.88
CA GLY A 221 3.73 6.10 18.69
C GLY A 221 4.50 6.57 17.44
N ASN A 222 4.63 7.87 17.27
CA ASN A 222 5.34 8.46 16.14
C ASN A 222 6.86 8.29 16.22
N ILE A 223 7.48 8.37 17.40
CA ILE A 223 8.91 8.10 17.57
C ILE A 223 9.25 6.69 17.07
N TYR A 224 8.56 5.66 17.52
CA TYR A 224 8.85 4.28 17.11
C TYR A 224 8.46 3.99 15.66
N LYS A 225 7.44 4.68 15.14
CA LYS A 225 7.11 4.68 13.71
C LYS A 225 8.29 5.20 12.86
N VAL A 226 8.87 6.35 13.24
CA VAL A 226 10.03 6.93 12.55
C VAL A 226 11.26 6.03 12.66
N PHE A 227 11.55 5.45 13.83
CA PHE A 227 12.61 4.46 13.97
C PHE A 227 12.40 3.24 13.07
N SER A 228 11.18 2.74 12.95
CA SER A 228 10.88 1.63 12.03
C SER A 228 11.09 2.01 10.57
N ILE A 229 10.77 3.23 10.17
CA ILE A 229 11.06 3.74 8.82
C ILE A 229 12.57 3.73 8.57
N ILE A 230 13.36 4.25 9.50
CA ILE A 230 14.84 4.30 9.39
C ILE A 230 15.42 2.88 9.31
N ILE A 231 14.99 1.99 10.19
CA ILE A 231 15.45 0.59 10.19
C ILE A 231 15.03 -0.13 8.90
N MET A 232 13.80 0.09 8.42
CA MET A 232 13.35 -0.52 7.16
C MET A 232 14.20 -0.06 5.96
N ILE A 233 14.56 1.22 5.89
CA ILE A 233 15.49 1.73 4.88
C ILE A 233 16.84 1.02 4.99
N ALA A 234 17.39 0.92 6.20
CA ALA A 234 18.67 0.24 6.43
C ALA A 234 18.61 -1.24 6.05
N VAL A 235 17.54 -1.96 6.42
CA VAL A 235 17.32 -3.38 6.09
C VAL A 235 17.28 -3.58 4.57
N VAL A 236 16.51 -2.78 3.84
CA VAL A 236 16.40 -2.88 2.37
C VAL A 236 17.74 -2.57 1.70
N ILE A 237 18.41 -1.50 2.10
CA ILE A 237 19.71 -1.11 1.52
C ILE A 237 20.78 -2.15 1.83
N ASN A 238 20.86 -2.67 3.07
CA ASN A 238 21.80 -3.71 3.42
C ASN A 238 21.53 -5.03 2.67
N PHE A 239 20.24 -5.39 2.52
CA PHE A 239 19.85 -6.53 1.69
C PHE A 239 20.39 -6.38 0.26
N LYS A 240 20.17 -5.21 -0.37
CA LYS A 240 20.66 -4.95 -1.74
C LYS A 240 22.18 -5.01 -1.83
N LYS A 241 22.90 -4.38 -0.90
CA LYS A 241 24.36 -4.41 -0.83
C LYS A 241 24.89 -5.84 -0.72
N LYS A 242 24.34 -6.65 0.21
CA LYS A 242 24.73 -8.06 0.41
C LYS A 242 24.55 -8.89 -0.85
N HIS A 243 23.51 -8.66 -1.62
CA HIS A 243 23.19 -9.41 -2.85
C HIS A 243 23.68 -8.74 -4.12
N LYS A 244 24.44 -7.63 -4.01
CA LYS A 244 24.97 -6.85 -5.16
C LYS A 244 23.87 -6.38 -6.11
N ILE A 245 22.67 -6.07 -5.60
CA ILE A 245 21.55 -5.56 -6.38
C ILE A 245 21.65 -4.04 -6.44
N PRO A 246 21.61 -3.41 -7.63
CA PRO A 246 21.66 -1.96 -7.74
C PRO A 246 20.42 -1.30 -7.13
N VAL A 247 20.57 -0.06 -6.65
CA VAL A 247 19.46 0.77 -6.19
C VAL A 247 18.60 1.14 -7.40
N GLU A 248 17.30 0.92 -7.30
CA GLU A 248 16.34 1.20 -8.38
C GLU A 248 16.07 2.70 -8.51
N ILE A 249 15.84 3.35 -7.36
CA ILE A 249 15.49 4.77 -7.29
C ILE A 249 16.77 5.58 -7.08
N ASN A 250 17.16 6.32 -8.11
CA ASN A 250 18.32 7.20 -8.13
C ASN A 250 18.00 8.48 -8.94
N TRP A 251 18.93 9.42 -9.02
CA TRP A 251 18.71 10.69 -9.71
C TRP A 251 18.21 10.56 -11.15
N LYS A 252 18.59 9.47 -11.87
CA LYS A 252 18.18 9.21 -13.26
C LYS A 252 16.78 8.58 -13.37
N SER A 253 16.21 8.10 -12.26
CA SER A 253 14.89 7.49 -12.19
C SER A 253 13.91 8.26 -11.28
N LEU A 254 14.30 9.43 -10.76
CA LEU A 254 13.51 10.15 -9.76
C LEU A 254 12.26 10.81 -10.38
N PHE A 255 12.40 11.61 -11.41
CA PHE A 255 11.28 12.32 -12.06
C PHE A 255 10.90 11.75 -13.41
N VAL A 256 11.90 11.53 -14.27
CA VAL A 256 11.74 10.95 -15.62
C VAL A 256 12.81 9.89 -15.80
N LYS A 257 12.40 8.69 -16.20
CA LYS A 257 13.36 7.61 -16.49
C LYS A 257 14.05 7.83 -17.84
N THR A 258 15.37 7.74 -17.81
CA THR A 258 16.19 7.72 -19.05
C THR A 258 16.32 6.30 -19.63
N ARG A 259 15.89 5.26 -18.91
CA ARG A 259 15.89 3.86 -19.37
C ARG A 259 14.65 3.55 -20.20
N GLU A 260 14.80 2.59 -21.12
CA GLU A 260 13.68 2.04 -21.87
C GLU A 260 12.62 1.47 -20.93
N VAL A 261 11.36 1.70 -21.31
CA VAL A 261 10.18 1.14 -20.64
C VAL A 261 10.27 -0.38 -20.76
N GLN A 262 10.09 -1.11 -19.68
CA GLN A 262 9.99 -2.57 -19.73
C GLN A 262 8.78 -2.93 -20.61
N SER A 263 9.07 -3.36 -21.84
CA SER A 263 8.06 -3.83 -22.79
C SER A 263 7.46 -5.17 -22.34
#